data_dacb38bad4cc31cbe4d6058769afb955
#
_entry.id   dacb38bad4cc31cbe4d6058769afb955
#
_cell.length_a   1.000
_cell.length_b   1.000
_cell.length_c   1.000
_cell.angle_alpha   90.00
_cell.angle_beta   90.00
_cell.angle_gamma   90.00
#
_symmetry.space_group_name_H-M   'P 1'
#
loop_
_entity.id
_entity.type
_entity.pdbx_description
1 polymer ?
#
loop_
_entity_poly.entity_id
_entity_poly.type
_entity_poly.pdbx_seq_one_letter_code
_entity_poly.pdbx_strand_id
1 'polypeptide(L)'
;MVTVDGNRLILLTDGPDRLEAITNLIGTAKTSVRLMYYIFAGDWSGRKVRDALLAAVERGVTVSLLIDDFGSSGNPDNFFASLRAAGATVCRFHPSWGRRYLLRNHQKLLLVDGESADGSVLIGGFNIEDDYFKAADDGGWRDVGLIVAGPAAGRLLPYYDALMAWSLKKGARIRELRALIQRYSETSGALQWQFGGPMRRVSPWALSTTRDLNQGCDVEVIAAYFAPPWSMLKRIARVGTEGRARVITAAKSDNTATILAARFTYNQLMKRGVEIYEYQRTKLHTKLLVFDDEVHIGSSNFDIRSLYLNLEMMLRVDDAEFTSLMRLYFEGELDDSLQITREAWDKRRTFLNRLRWGLSFFLVTAVDYTVTRRLNFGGE
;
A
#
# COMPACT_ATOMS: atom_id res chain seq x y z
N MET A 1 -8.58 -10.07 -16.35
CA MET A 1 -7.74 -11.17 -15.84
C MET A 1 -6.60 -11.39 -16.81
N VAL A 2 -5.37 -11.40 -16.34
CA VAL A 2 -4.14 -11.59 -17.14
C VAL A 2 -3.34 -12.73 -16.52
N THR A 3 -2.58 -13.47 -17.31
CA THR A 3 -1.70 -14.54 -16.81
C THR A 3 -0.25 -14.16 -17.05
N VAL A 4 0.53 -14.06 -15.97
CA VAL A 4 1.95 -13.68 -16.01
C VAL A 4 2.77 -14.77 -15.34
N ASP A 5 3.71 -15.36 -16.07
CA ASP A 5 4.64 -16.39 -15.56
C ASP A 5 3.91 -17.49 -14.74
N GLY A 6 2.82 -18.03 -15.30
CA GLY A 6 2.01 -19.08 -14.67
C GLY A 6 1.10 -18.63 -13.51
N ASN A 7 1.02 -17.33 -13.24
CA ASN A 7 0.16 -16.78 -12.21
C ASN A 7 -1.01 -16.01 -12.84
N ARG A 8 -2.23 -16.22 -12.34
CA ARG A 8 -3.41 -15.46 -12.72
C ARG A 8 -3.52 -14.20 -11.88
N LEU A 9 -3.59 -13.05 -12.54
CA LEU A 9 -3.75 -11.73 -11.94
C LEU A 9 -5.17 -11.23 -12.18
N ILE A 10 -5.93 -10.97 -11.09
CA ILE A 10 -7.33 -10.54 -11.16
C ILE A 10 -7.45 -9.22 -10.41
N LEU A 11 -7.82 -8.16 -11.14
CA LEU A 11 -8.01 -6.82 -10.60
C LEU A 11 -9.40 -6.69 -9.98
N LEU A 12 -9.48 -6.07 -8.80
CA LEU A 12 -10.71 -5.79 -8.06
C LEU A 12 -10.80 -4.27 -7.86
N THR A 13 -11.72 -3.62 -8.57
CA THR A 13 -11.83 -2.16 -8.58
C THR A 13 -12.93 -1.62 -7.67
N ASP A 14 -13.92 -2.46 -7.32
CA ASP A 14 -15.05 -2.07 -6.49
C ASP A 14 -14.95 -2.58 -5.04
N GLY A 15 -15.53 -1.81 -4.12
CA GLY A 15 -15.53 -2.15 -2.68
C GLY A 15 -16.23 -3.47 -2.38
N PRO A 16 -17.49 -3.67 -2.83
CA PRO A 16 -18.22 -4.92 -2.64
C PRO A 16 -17.45 -6.14 -3.16
N ASP A 17 -16.86 -6.05 -4.35
CA ASP A 17 -16.09 -7.14 -4.97
C ASP A 17 -14.86 -7.50 -4.12
N ARG A 18 -14.19 -6.50 -3.53
CA ARG A 18 -13.06 -6.75 -2.62
C ARG A 18 -13.47 -7.52 -1.38
N LEU A 19 -14.61 -7.16 -0.75
CA LEU A 19 -15.11 -7.87 0.44
C LEU A 19 -15.57 -9.28 0.09
N GLU A 20 -16.23 -9.45 -1.04
CA GLU A 20 -16.65 -10.75 -1.53
C GLU A 20 -15.43 -11.64 -1.82
N ALA A 21 -14.42 -11.12 -2.50
CA ALA A 21 -13.17 -11.84 -2.77
C ALA A 21 -12.47 -12.29 -1.48
N ILE A 22 -12.39 -11.43 -0.46
CA ILE A 22 -11.83 -11.79 0.86
C ILE A 22 -12.60 -12.96 1.45
N THR A 23 -13.93 -12.85 1.55
CA THR A 23 -14.75 -13.88 2.18
C THR A 23 -14.75 -15.20 1.40
N ASN A 24 -14.72 -15.14 0.06
CA ASN A 24 -14.66 -16.30 -0.81
C ASN A 24 -13.29 -17.02 -0.70
N LEU A 25 -12.18 -16.28 -0.73
CA LEU A 25 -10.83 -16.85 -0.55
C LEU A 25 -10.72 -17.55 0.80
N ILE A 26 -11.19 -16.93 1.89
CA ILE A 26 -11.21 -17.56 3.22
C ILE A 26 -12.15 -18.77 3.23
N GLY A 27 -13.33 -18.67 2.60
CA GLY A 27 -14.34 -19.72 2.55
C GLY A 27 -13.87 -20.97 1.80
N THR A 28 -13.03 -20.82 0.80
CA THR A 28 -12.48 -21.90 -0.04
C THR A 28 -11.13 -22.44 0.43
N ALA A 29 -10.54 -21.83 1.47
CA ALA A 29 -9.27 -22.26 2.05
C ALA A 29 -9.31 -23.71 2.54
N LYS A 30 -8.27 -24.48 2.24
CA LYS A 30 -8.13 -25.91 2.57
C LYS A 30 -7.14 -26.19 3.67
N THR A 31 -6.00 -25.46 3.70
CA THR A 31 -4.88 -25.73 4.59
C THR A 31 -4.57 -24.55 5.49
N SER A 32 -4.47 -23.34 4.95
CA SER A 32 -4.03 -22.20 5.73
C SER A 32 -4.60 -20.86 5.24
N VAL A 33 -4.83 -19.96 6.19
CA VAL A 33 -5.12 -18.55 5.94
C VAL A 33 -4.16 -17.69 6.76
N ARG A 34 -3.38 -16.86 6.07
CA ARG A 34 -2.50 -15.87 6.70
C ARG A 34 -2.97 -14.47 6.31
N LEU A 35 -3.26 -13.66 7.31
CA LEU A 35 -3.79 -12.33 7.12
C LEU A 35 -2.88 -11.30 7.79
N MET A 36 -2.56 -10.23 7.05
CA MET A 36 -1.79 -9.10 7.56
C MET A 36 -2.47 -7.80 7.14
N TYR A 37 -2.80 -6.95 8.12
CA TYR A 37 -3.45 -5.67 7.85
C TYR A 37 -3.01 -4.58 8.83
N TYR A 38 -3.00 -3.34 8.34
CA TYR A 38 -2.78 -2.16 9.18
C TYR A 38 -4.02 -1.86 10.03
N ILE A 39 -5.20 -1.75 9.40
CA ILE A 39 -6.48 -1.64 10.11
C ILE A 39 -7.29 -2.90 9.87
N PHE A 40 -7.76 -3.49 10.96
CA PHE A 40 -8.82 -4.48 10.97
C PHE A 40 -9.88 -3.98 11.95
N ALA A 41 -10.88 -3.26 11.45
CA ALA A 41 -11.91 -2.60 12.27
C ALA A 41 -12.94 -3.58 12.84
N GLY A 42 -13.55 -3.22 13.96
CA GLY A 42 -14.64 -3.99 14.58
C GLY A 42 -16.04 -3.63 14.04
N ASP A 43 -16.13 -3.07 12.83
CA ASP A 43 -17.34 -2.68 12.12
C ASP A 43 -18.07 -3.87 11.44
N TRP A 44 -19.00 -3.60 10.55
CA TRP A 44 -19.76 -4.66 9.87
C TRP A 44 -18.86 -5.53 8.99
N SER A 45 -18.02 -4.93 8.17
CA SER A 45 -17.10 -5.66 7.27
C SER A 45 -16.05 -6.44 8.05
N GLY A 46 -15.50 -5.84 9.10
CA GLY A 46 -14.56 -6.53 9.97
C GLY A 46 -15.18 -7.73 10.70
N ARG A 47 -16.41 -7.60 11.17
CA ARG A 47 -17.13 -8.75 11.73
C ARG A 47 -17.36 -9.85 10.70
N LYS A 48 -17.78 -9.50 9.48
CA LYS A 48 -17.99 -10.46 8.39
C LYS A 48 -16.70 -11.23 8.05
N VAL A 49 -15.56 -10.55 7.97
CA VAL A 49 -14.26 -11.19 7.73
C VAL A 49 -13.84 -12.05 8.94
N ARG A 50 -14.01 -11.56 10.17
CA ARG A 50 -13.71 -12.34 11.38
C ARG A 50 -14.52 -13.63 11.43
N ASP A 51 -15.81 -13.58 11.13
CA ASP A 51 -16.70 -14.72 11.17
C ASP A 51 -16.35 -15.73 10.05
N ALA A 52 -15.94 -15.27 8.87
CA ALA A 52 -15.38 -16.15 7.83
C ALA A 52 -14.09 -16.86 8.29
N LEU A 53 -13.20 -16.15 8.99
CA LEU A 53 -11.97 -16.72 9.57
C LEU A 53 -12.30 -17.75 10.65
N LEU A 54 -13.30 -17.49 11.49
CA LEU A 54 -13.77 -18.44 12.51
C LEU A 54 -14.29 -19.73 11.86
N ALA A 55 -15.14 -19.61 10.85
CA ALA A 55 -15.62 -20.75 10.07
C ALA A 55 -14.50 -21.52 9.38
N ALA A 56 -13.41 -20.87 8.95
CA ALA A 56 -12.23 -21.55 8.42
C ALA A 56 -11.51 -22.37 9.50
N VAL A 57 -11.34 -21.83 10.71
CA VAL A 57 -10.77 -22.59 11.85
C VAL A 57 -11.63 -23.81 12.17
N GLU A 58 -12.94 -23.66 12.20
CA GLU A 58 -13.88 -24.77 12.46
C GLU A 58 -13.80 -25.88 11.41
N ARG A 59 -13.40 -25.55 10.17
CA ARG A 59 -13.11 -26.54 9.10
C ARG A 59 -11.73 -27.20 9.24
N GLY A 60 -10.92 -26.82 10.22
CA GLY A 60 -9.58 -27.33 10.44
C GLY A 60 -8.49 -26.56 9.68
N VAL A 61 -8.81 -25.41 9.09
CA VAL A 61 -7.83 -24.54 8.42
C VAL A 61 -6.96 -23.83 9.46
N THR A 62 -5.65 -23.82 9.27
CA THR A 62 -4.73 -23.05 10.12
C THR A 62 -4.85 -21.57 9.84
N VAL A 63 -5.31 -20.78 10.83
CA VAL A 63 -5.52 -19.34 10.68
C VAL A 63 -4.53 -18.55 11.51
N SER A 64 -3.85 -17.59 10.89
CA SER A 64 -2.96 -16.66 11.57
C SER A 64 -3.15 -15.21 11.10
N LEU A 65 -3.18 -14.28 12.05
CA LEU A 65 -3.37 -12.85 11.83
C LEU A 65 -2.19 -12.06 12.41
N LEU A 66 -1.63 -11.16 11.62
CA LEU A 66 -0.69 -10.14 12.05
C LEU A 66 -1.32 -8.75 11.78
N ILE A 67 -1.77 -8.07 12.82
CA ILE A 67 -2.44 -6.78 12.72
C ILE A 67 -1.63 -5.69 13.41
N ASP A 68 -1.60 -4.49 12.82
CA ASP A 68 -0.93 -3.36 13.45
C ASP A 68 -1.72 -2.88 14.67
N ASP A 69 -1.06 -2.75 15.81
CA ASP A 69 -1.71 -2.42 17.07
C ASP A 69 -2.24 -0.97 17.11
N PHE A 70 -1.53 -0.05 16.47
CA PHE A 70 -1.97 1.34 16.38
C PHE A 70 -3.13 1.51 15.40
N GLY A 71 -2.99 0.94 14.18
CA GLY A 71 -4.04 1.03 13.16
C GLY A 71 -5.35 0.35 13.61
N SER A 72 -5.25 -0.71 14.38
CA SER A 72 -6.42 -1.47 14.88
C SER A 72 -6.78 -1.17 16.34
N SER A 73 -6.30 -0.06 16.90
CA SER A 73 -6.53 0.32 18.31
C SER A 73 -7.99 0.65 18.65
N GLY A 74 -8.82 0.96 17.66
CA GLY A 74 -10.26 1.25 17.85
C GLY A 74 -11.14 0.02 18.15
N ASN A 75 -10.58 -1.19 18.13
CA ASN A 75 -11.34 -2.40 18.39
C ASN A 75 -11.53 -2.63 19.90
N PRO A 76 -12.69 -3.19 20.32
CA PRO A 76 -12.82 -3.72 21.65
C PRO A 76 -11.76 -4.79 21.94
N ASP A 77 -11.25 -4.86 23.17
CA ASP A 77 -10.18 -5.79 23.57
C ASP A 77 -10.50 -7.26 23.28
N ASN A 78 -11.77 -7.62 23.32
CA ASN A 78 -12.27 -8.97 23.08
C ASN A 78 -12.65 -9.26 21.62
N PHE A 79 -12.46 -8.32 20.67
CA PHE A 79 -12.91 -8.49 19.28
C PHE A 79 -12.37 -9.77 18.61
N PHE A 80 -11.12 -10.14 18.90
CA PHE A 80 -10.50 -11.35 18.40
C PHE A 80 -10.51 -12.53 19.40
N ALA A 81 -11.26 -12.44 20.50
CA ALA A 81 -11.26 -13.47 21.54
C ALA A 81 -11.81 -14.82 21.03
N SER A 82 -12.86 -14.79 20.21
CA SER A 82 -13.46 -15.99 19.61
C SER A 82 -12.47 -16.71 18.68
N LEU A 83 -11.72 -15.98 17.86
CA LEU A 83 -10.69 -16.56 17.00
C LEU A 83 -9.56 -17.23 17.80
N ARG A 84 -9.09 -16.55 18.87
CA ARG A 84 -8.06 -17.15 19.76
C ARG A 84 -8.58 -18.40 20.48
N ALA A 85 -9.82 -18.36 20.97
CA ALA A 85 -10.44 -19.49 21.64
C ALA A 85 -10.64 -20.69 20.71
N ALA A 86 -10.88 -20.45 19.41
CA ALA A 86 -10.99 -21.47 18.39
C ALA A 86 -9.61 -22.02 17.92
N GLY A 87 -8.50 -21.41 18.34
CA GLY A 87 -7.14 -21.88 18.01
C GLY A 87 -6.40 -21.05 16.96
N ALA A 88 -6.98 -19.94 16.47
CA ALA A 88 -6.26 -19.04 15.57
C ALA A 88 -5.14 -18.29 16.28
N THR A 89 -4.02 -18.10 15.59
CA THR A 89 -2.91 -17.25 16.08
C THR A 89 -3.22 -15.79 15.72
N VAL A 90 -3.39 -14.93 16.74
CA VAL A 90 -3.59 -13.48 16.54
C VAL A 90 -2.46 -12.71 17.20
N CYS A 91 -1.55 -12.19 16.39
CA CYS A 91 -0.43 -11.35 16.81
C CYS A 91 -0.73 -9.88 16.52
N ARG A 92 -0.47 -9.01 17.50
CA ARG A 92 -0.45 -7.57 17.30
C ARG A 92 0.98 -7.14 17.00
N PHE A 93 1.19 -6.49 15.86
CA PHE A 93 2.45 -5.82 15.57
C PHE A 93 2.54 -4.59 16.46
N HIS A 94 3.19 -4.78 17.61
CA HIS A 94 3.33 -3.74 18.62
C HIS A 94 4.82 -3.39 18.77
N PRO A 95 5.29 -2.33 18.12
CA PRO A 95 6.64 -1.84 18.41
C PRO A 95 6.64 -1.35 19.87
N SER A 96 7.47 -1.97 20.70
CA SER A 96 7.58 -1.66 22.14
C SER A 96 7.73 -0.16 22.39
N TRP A 97 7.20 0.33 23.52
CA TRP A 97 7.36 1.70 24.00
C TRP A 97 8.80 2.18 23.87
N GLY A 98 9.01 3.40 23.35
CA GLY A 98 10.29 4.01 23.12
C GLY A 98 10.59 4.25 21.63
N ARG A 99 11.83 4.07 21.23
CA ARG A 99 12.34 4.45 19.90
C ARG A 99 11.63 3.81 18.71
N ARG A 100 10.83 2.74 18.90
CA ARG A 100 10.12 2.01 17.84
C ARG A 100 8.64 2.31 17.75
N TYR A 101 8.12 3.15 18.63
CA TYR A 101 6.69 3.44 18.73
C TYR A 101 6.04 3.92 17.43
N LEU A 102 6.80 4.58 16.55
CA LEU A 102 6.29 5.13 15.30
C LEU A 102 6.44 4.21 14.07
N LEU A 103 7.08 3.04 14.23
CA LEU A 103 7.12 2.02 13.18
C LEU A 103 5.72 1.40 13.00
N ARG A 104 5.23 1.33 11.77
CA ARG A 104 3.91 0.75 11.44
C ARG A 104 4.07 -0.41 10.48
N ASN A 105 3.26 -1.44 10.68
CA ASN A 105 3.06 -2.46 9.66
C ASN A 105 1.91 -2.04 8.76
N HIS A 106 2.25 -1.34 7.68
CA HIS A 106 1.26 -0.82 6.74
C HIS A 106 0.98 -1.78 5.57
N GLN A 107 1.50 -2.99 5.62
CA GLN A 107 1.26 -4.05 4.64
C GLN A 107 -0.17 -4.56 4.74
N LYS A 108 -0.72 -4.99 3.60
CA LYS A 108 -2.06 -5.56 3.50
C LYS A 108 -2.01 -6.77 2.59
N LEU A 109 -2.25 -7.94 3.17
CA LEU A 109 -2.32 -9.18 2.40
C LEU A 109 -3.28 -10.20 3.05
N LEU A 110 -3.91 -10.99 2.21
CA LEU A 110 -4.59 -12.23 2.58
C LEU A 110 -3.97 -13.35 1.73
N LEU A 111 -3.15 -14.19 2.34
CA LEU A 111 -2.53 -15.36 1.70
C LEU A 111 -3.31 -16.62 2.10
N VAL A 112 -3.80 -17.35 1.11
CA VAL A 112 -4.58 -18.57 1.29
C VAL A 112 -3.84 -19.72 0.63
N ASP A 113 -3.70 -20.83 1.37
CA ASP A 113 -3.08 -22.08 0.93
C ASP A 113 -1.69 -21.87 0.26
N GLY A 114 -0.87 -20.98 0.86
CA GLY A 114 0.44 -20.59 0.32
C GLY A 114 1.45 -21.74 0.22
N GLU A 115 1.17 -22.86 0.84
CA GLU A 115 1.93 -24.11 0.73
C GLU A 115 1.65 -24.89 -0.57
N SER A 116 0.53 -24.55 -1.24
CA SER A 116 0.09 -25.18 -2.48
C SER A 116 0.57 -24.40 -3.70
N ALA A 117 0.79 -25.11 -4.82
CA ALA A 117 1.04 -24.47 -6.11
C ALA A 117 -0.15 -23.63 -6.61
N ASP A 118 -1.37 -23.93 -6.15
CA ASP A 118 -2.60 -23.21 -6.44
C ASP A 118 -2.93 -22.15 -5.39
N GLY A 119 -1.98 -21.84 -4.49
CA GLY A 119 -2.13 -20.81 -3.46
C GLY A 119 -2.51 -19.46 -4.08
N SER A 120 -3.20 -18.63 -3.29
CA SER A 120 -3.65 -17.32 -3.75
C SER A 120 -3.32 -16.26 -2.71
N VAL A 121 -2.95 -15.07 -3.18
CA VAL A 121 -2.81 -13.89 -2.33
C VAL A 121 -3.62 -12.74 -2.88
N LEU A 122 -4.33 -12.05 -2.00
CA LEU A 122 -4.98 -10.77 -2.27
C LEU A 122 -4.18 -9.67 -1.60
N ILE A 123 -3.77 -8.68 -2.38
CA ILE A 123 -3.05 -7.48 -1.94
C ILE A 123 -3.79 -6.21 -2.36
N GLY A 124 -3.42 -5.08 -1.79
CA GLY A 124 -3.95 -3.76 -2.19
C GLY A 124 -3.59 -2.67 -1.20
N GLY A 125 -4.20 -1.49 -1.39
CA GLY A 125 -4.08 -0.37 -0.48
C GLY A 125 -5.08 -0.41 0.68
N PHE A 126 -6.22 -1.07 0.51
CA PHE A 126 -7.38 -1.05 1.38
C PHE A 126 -7.17 -1.79 2.71
N ASN A 127 -7.84 -1.30 3.74
CA ASN A 127 -7.92 -1.96 5.04
C ASN A 127 -9.20 -2.80 5.17
N ILE A 128 -9.34 -3.55 6.28
CA ILE A 128 -10.59 -4.22 6.64
C ILE A 128 -11.40 -3.23 7.48
N GLU A 129 -12.19 -2.42 6.80
CA GLU A 129 -13.04 -1.38 7.36
C GLU A 129 -14.15 -1.03 6.36
N ASP A 130 -15.36 -0.72 6.83
CA ASP A 130 -16.55 -0.52 6.01
C ASP A 130 -16.36 0.44 4.83
N ASP A 131 -15.64 1.53 5.05
CA ASP A 131 -15.43 2.57 4.05
C ASP A 131 -14.69 2.08 2.79
N TYR A 132 -13.86 1.04 2.91
CA TYR A 132 -13.18 0.43 1.77
C TYR A 132 -14.04 -0.57 0.98
N PHE A 133 -15.17 -1.00 1.54
CA PHE A 133 -16.02 -2.06 0.97
C PHE A 133 -17.40 -1.59 0.53
N LYS A 134 -17.74 -0.32 0.76
CA LYS A 134 -18.92 0.32 0.20
C LYS A 134 -18.76 0.52 -1.32
N ALA A 135 -19.87 0.57 -2.03
CA ALA A 135 -19.88 1.03 -3.42
C ALA A 135 -19.48 2.51 -3.49
N ALA A 136 -18.95 2.95 -4.65
CA ALA A 136 -18.56 4.34 -4.83
C ALA A 136 -19.73 5.32 -4.62
N ASP A 137 -20.94 4.96 -5.07
CA ASP A 137 -22.15 5.77 -4.93
C ASP A 137 -22.63 5.88 -3.46
N ASP A 138 -22.23 4.94 -2.61
CA ASP A 138 -22.45 4.96 -1.16
C ASP A 138 -21.29 5.62 -0.38
N GLY A 139 -20.42 6.33 -1.11
CA GLY A 139 -19.26 7.03 -0.53
C GLY A 139 -18.06 6.13 -0.20
N GLY A 140 -18.01 4.92 -0.75
CA GLY A 140 -16.89 4.00 -0.61
C GLY A 140 -15.58 4.59 -1.13
N TRP A 141 -14.48 4.28 -0.46
CA TRP A 141 -13.17 4.77 -0.87
C TRP A 141 -12.69 4.09 -2.14
N ARG A 142 -12.15 4.90 -3.06
CA ARG A 142 -11.57 4.39 -4.31
C ARG A 142 -10.22 3.75 -4.03
N ASP A 143 -10.16 2.45 -4.19
CA ASP A 143 -8.93 1.66 -4.04
C ASP A 143 -8.95 0.47 -5.01
N VAL A 144 -7.82 -0.19 -5.15
CA VAL A 144 -7.65 -1.34 -6.02
C VAL A 144 -7.11 -2.53 -5.22
N GLY A 145 -7.69 -3.71 -5.47
CA GLY A 145 -7.19 -5.00 -5.02
C GLY A 145 -6.64 -5.81 -6.18
N LEU A 146 -5.67 -6.65 -5.92
CA LEU A 146 -5.11 -7.60 -6.88
C LEU A 146 -5.04 -8.99 -6.25
N ILE A 147 -5.72 -9.95 -6.87
CA ILE A 147 -5.51 -11.37 -6.56
C ILE A 147 -4.40 -11.88 -7.47
N VAL A 148 -3.40 -12.52 -6.86
CA VAL A 148 -2.37 -13.29 -7.56
C VAL A 148 -2.55 -14.75 -7.16
N ALA A 149 -2.97 -15.58 -8.11
CA ALA A 149 -3.21 -17.01 -7.90
C ALA A 149 -2.19 -17.84 -8.69
N GLY A 150 -1.39 -18.60 -7.98
CA GLY A 150 -0.32 -19.42 -8.54
C GLY A 150 0.97 -19.39 -7.70
N PRO A 151 2.09 -19.86 -8.27
CA PRO A 151 3.36 -20.03 -7.54
C PRO A 151 3.88 -18.77 -6.84
N ALA A 152 3.61 -17.57 -7.39
CA ALA A 152 4.06 -16.32 -6.79
C ALA A 152 3.44 -16.06 -5.40
N ALA A 153 2.21 -16.53 -5.14
CA ALA A 153 1.56 -16.39 -3.84
C ALA A 153 2.36 -17.13 -2.74
N GLY A 154 2.79 -18.36 -3.01
CA GLY A 154 3.55 -19.17 -2.05
C GLY A 154 4.91 -18.58 -1.67
N ARG A 155 5.51 -17.74 -2.52
CA ARG A 155 6.79 -17.08 -2.22
C ARG A 155 6.70 -16.08 -1.06
N LEU A 156 5.48 -15.62 -0.71
CA LEU A 156 5.24 -14.75 0.45
C LEU A 156 5.24 -15.50 1.79
N LEU A 157 5.05 -16.82 1.77
CA LEU A 157 4.92 -17.65 2.98
C LEU A 157 6.12 -17.49 3.92
N PRO A 158 7.40 -17.66 3.47
CA PRO A 158 8.55 -17.53 4.35
C PRO A 158 8.71 -16.12 4.92
N TYR A 159 8.32 -15.08 4.16
CA TYR A 159 8.35 -13.71 4.65
C TYR A 159 7.32 -13.48 5.75
N TYR A 160 6.07 -13.92 5.53
CA TYR A 160 5.02 -13.79 6.52
C TYR A 160 5.40 -14.48 7.84
N ASP A 161 5.83 -15.74 7.77
CA ASP A 161 6.20 -16.54 8.94
C ASP A 161 7.40 -15.93 9.71
N ALA A 162 8.40 -15.42 8.98
CA ALA A 162 9.54 -14.74 9.58
C ALA A 162 9.15 -13.41 10.25
N LEU A 163 8.25 -12.63 9.65
CA LEU A 163 7.76 -11.37 10.24
C LEU A 163 6.86 -11.64 11.46
N MET A 164 6.02 -12.69 11.41
CA MET A 164 5.22 -13.15 12.54
C MET A 164 6.13 -13.54 13.71
N ALA A 165 7.13 -14.37 13.46
CA ALA A 165 8.11 -14.79 14.46
C ALA A 165 8.88 -13.60 15.06
N TRP A 166 9.28 -12.64 14.23
CA TRP A 166 9.92 -11.40 14.69
C TRP A 166 8.97 -10.57 15.58
N SER A 167 7.71 -10.49 15.21
CA SER A 167 6.69 -9.72 15.95
C SER A 167 6.37 -10.33 17.32
N LEU A 168 6.40 -11.64 17.43
CA LEU A 168 6.19 -12.37 18.68
C LEU A 168 7.43 -12.38 19.59
N LYS A 169 8.61 -12.12 19.03
CA LYS A 169 9.89 -12.18 19.74
C LYS A 169 10.06 -11.01 20.71
N LYS A 170 10.12 -11.29 22.02
CA LYS A 170 10.46 -10.28 23.02
C LYS A 170 11.85 -9.72 22.79
N GLY A 171 11.96 -8.39 22.68
CA GLY A 171 13.24 -7.73 22.41
C GLY A 171 13.77 -7.90 20.97
N ALA A 172 12.90 -8.20 20.00
CA ALA A 172 13.27 -8.26 18.59
C ALA A 172 14.02 -7.00 18.13
N ARG A 173 15.08 -7.18 17.34
CA ARG A 173 15.97 -6.07 16.95
C ARG A 173 15.63 -5.57 15.56
N ILE A 174 15.71 -4.25 15.34
CA ILE A 174 15.49 -3.63 14.02
C ILE A 174 16.44 -4.19 12.95
N ARG A 175 17.67 -4.54 13.30
CA ARG A 175 18.62 -5.16 12.36
C ARG A 175 18.09 -6.49 11.78
N GLU A 176 17.36 -7.27 12.59
CA GLU A 176 16.74 -8.53 12.15
C GLU A 176 15.61 -8.24 11.14
N LEU A 177 14.79 -7.24 11.44
CA LEU A 177 13.75 -6.79 10.52
C LEU A 177 14.32 -6.29 9.18
N ARG A 178 15.41 -5.51 9.22
CA ARG A 178 16.13 -5.07 8.00
C ARG A 178 16.63 -6.26 7.19
N ALA A 179 17.17 -7.29 7.87
CA ALA A 179 17.62 -8.51 7.20
C ALA A 179 16.45 -9.27 6.53
N LEU A 180 15.26 -9.32 7.16
CA LEU A 180 14.06 -9.90 6.55
C LEU A 180 13.65 -9.14 5.28
N ILE A 181 13.55 -7.81 5.35
CA ILE A 181 13.21 -6.94 4.20
C ILE A 181 14.17 -7.19 3.04
N GLN A 182 15.47 -7.24 3.32
CA GLN A 182 16.50 -7.47 2.30
C GLN A 182 16.42 -8.89 1.71
N ARG A 183 16.27 -9.89 2.58
CA ARG A 183 16.28 -11.31 2.19
C ARG A 183 15.11 -11.68 1.29
N TYR A 184 13.94 -11.18 1.58
CA TYR A 184 12.71 -11.59 0.91
C TYR A 184 12.27 -10.65 -0.20
N SER A 185 12.93 -9.50 -0.39
CA SER A 185 12.70 -8.67 -1.57
C SER A 185 13.34 -9.29 -2.79
N GLU A 186 12.56 -9.44 -3.85
CA GLU A 186 12.96 -10.05 -5.10
C GLU A 186 13.48 -8.99 -6.08
N THR A 187 14.41 -9.37 -6.93
CA THR A 187 15.08 -8.46 -7.88
C THR A 187 15.07 -8.97 -9.32
N SER A 188 14.45 -10.13 -9.57
CA SER A 188 14.37 -10.77 -10.89
C SER A 188 13.07 -11.54 -11.05
N GLY A 189 12.67 -11.82 -12.29
CA GLY A 189 11.41 -12.45 -12.66
C GLY A 189 10.35 -11.42 -13.08
N ALA A 190 9.32 -11.88 -13.79
CA ALA A 190 8.21 -11.05 -14.24
C ALA A 190 7.35 -10.53 -13.07
N LEU A 191 7.25 -11.29 -11.98
CA LEU A 191 6.57 -10.90 -10.74
C LEU A 191 7.61 -10.82 -9.62
N GLN A 192 7.71 -9.66 -8.95
CA GLN A 192 8.70 -9.44 -7.89
C GLN A 192 8.04 -8.84 -6.66
N TRP A 193 8.06 -9.57 -5.54
CA TRP A 193 7.67 -9.04 -4.24
C TRP A 193 8.76 -8.13 -3.69
N GLN A 194 8.41 -6.89 -3.42
CA GLN A 194 9.34 -5.88 -2.92
C GLN A 194 8.83 -5.27 -1.62
N PHE A 195 9.72 -5.19 -0.64
CA PHE A 195 9.36 -4.70 0.68
C PHE A 195 9.99 -3.34 0.97
N GLY A 196 9.17 -2.46 1.57
CA GLY A 196 9.58 -1.21 2.20
C GLY A 196 9.84 -1.39 3.69
N GLY A 197 10.60 -0.46 4.28
CA GLY A 197 10.82 -0.48 5.72
C GLY A 197 11.99 0.39 6.17
N PRO A 198 12.30 0.36 7.48
CA PRO A 198 13.27 1.23 8.13
C PRO A 198 14.72 0.84 7.84
N MET A 199 15.13 0.89 6.59
CA MET A 199 16.48 0.54 6.16
C MET A 199 17.49 1.65 6.54
N ARG A 200 18.78 1.30 6.65
CA ARG A 200 19.86 2.31 6.88
C ARG A 200 20.03 3.25 5.68
N ARG A 201 19.82 2.74 4.49
CA ARG A 201 19.86 3.47 3.22
C ARG A 201 18.44 3.46 2.62
N VAL A 202 18.32 3.05 1.39
CA VAL A 202 17.07 2.97 0.64
C VAL A 202 16.52 1.54 0.76
N SER A 203 15.20 1.39 0.94
CA SER A 203 14.56 0.07 0.94
C SER A 203 14.58 -0.55 -0.47
N PRO A 204 14.47 -1.88 -0.60
CA PRO A 204 14.45 -2.54 -1.91
C PRO A 204 13.38 -1.96 -2.83
N TRP A 205 12.15 -1.76 -2.33
CA TRP A 205 11.09 -1.15 -3.12
C TRP A 205 11.41 0.30 -3.55
N ALA A 206 11.86 1.15 -2.64
CA ALA A 206 12.22 2.53 -3.00
C ALA A 206 13.41 2.60 -3.96
N LEU A 207 14.34 1.62 -3.90
CA LEU A 207 15.45 1.50 -4.84
C LEU A 207 14.96 1.09 -6.23
N SER A 208 14.07 0.10 -6.32
CA SER A 208 13.45 -0.33 -7.58
C SER A 208 12.68 0.82 -8.23
N THR A 209 11.79 1.47 -7.49
CA THR A 209 11.04 2.64 -7.97
C THR A 209 11.97 3.77 -8.45
N THR A 210 13.10 3.99 -7.75
CA THR A 210 14.10 5.00 -8.17
C THR A 210 14.76 4.61 -9.49
N ARG A 211 15.07 3.31 -9.68
CA ARG A 211 15.65 2.80 -10.93
C ARG A 211 14.67 2.97 -12.08
N ASP A 212 13.41 2.54 -11.87
CA ASP A 212 12.38 2.57 -12.90
C ASP A 212 12.02 4.02 -13.28
N LEU A 213 11.97 4.95 -12.32
CA LEU A 213 11.89 6.39 -12.58
C LEU A 213 13.10 6.97 -13.33
N ASN A 214 14.31 6.43 -13.19
CA ASN A 214 15.47 6.89 -13.92
C ASN A 214 15.49 6.41 -15.38
N GLN A 215 14.92 5.26 -15.66
CA GLN A 215 14.91 4.62 -16.98
C GLN A 215 13.66 4.97 -17.77
N GLY A 216 12.51 5.12 -17.09
CA GLY A 216 11.21 5.31 -17.70
C GLY A 216 11.06 6.62 -18.47
N CYS A 217 10.29 6.53 -19.55
CA CYS A 217 9.90 7.64 -20.43
C CYS A 217 8.39 7.91 -20.38
N ASP A 218 7.57 6.94 -19.96
CA ASP A 218 6.12 7.06 -19.79
C ASP A 218 5.73 6.61 -18.38
N VAL A 219 5.33 7.58 -17.54
CA VAL A 219 5.07 7.33 -16.11
C VAL A 219 3.67 7.79 -15.73
N GLU A 220 2.91 6.88 -15.12
CA GLU A 220 1.59 7.14 -14.55
C GLU A 220 1.60 6.80 -13.06
N VAL A 221 1.10 7.70 -12.25
CA VAL A 221 1.05 7.54 -10.79
C VAL A 221 -0.37 7.81 -10.28
N ILE A 222 -0.94 6.87 -9.54
CA ILE A 222 -2.10 7.13 -8.69
C ILE A 222 -1.64 7.02 -7.24
N ALA A 223 -1.73 8.10 -6.49
CA ALA A 223 -1.27 8.12 -5.12
C ALA A 223 -2.24 8.87 -4.21
N ALA A 224 -2.81 8.15 -3.23
CA ALA A 224 -3.65 8.74 -2.19
C ALA A 224 -2.90 9.84 -1.42
N TYR A 225 -1.67 9.55 -1.02
CA TYR A 225 -0.74 10.51 -0.40
C TYR A 225 0.47 10.68 -1.31
N PHE A 226 0.64 11.89 -1.81
CA PHE A 226 1.70 12.24 -2.75
C PHE A 226 2.61 13.32 -2.15
N ALA A 227 3.63 12.90 -1.45
CA ALA A 227 4.66 13.77 -0.87
C ALA A 227 6.04 13.09 -0.90
N PRO A 228 6.53 12.67 -2.08
CA PRO A 228 7.80 11.97 -2.20
C PRO A 228 8.98 12.92 -1.96
N PRO A 229 10.19 12.37 -1.70
CA PRO A 229 11.40 13.17 -1.54
C PRO A 229 11.74 13.91 -2.83
N TRP A 230 12.43 15.04 -2.69
CA TRP A 230 12.85 15.90 -3.81
C TRP A 230 13.58 15.14 -4.93
N SER A 231 14.34 14.11 -4.57
CA SER A 231 15.04 13.29 -5.56
C SER A 231 14.08 12.54 -6.49
N MET A 232 12.94 12.05 -5.99
CA MET A 232 11.91 11.40 -6.80
C MET A 232 11.07 12.42 -7.58
N LEU A 233 10.72 13.56 -6.96
CA LEU A 233 10.05 14.66 -7.68
C LEU A 233 10.86 15.14 -8.89
N LYS A 234 12.19 15.27 -8.76
CA LYS A 234 13.07 15.63 -9.87
C LYS A 234 13.04 14.59 -11.00
N ARG A 235 12.94 13.31 -10.70
CA ARG A 235 12.85 12.24 -11.68
C ARG A 235 11.53 12.26 -12.44
N ILE A 236 10.40 12.40 -11.72
CA ILE A 236 9.09 12.57 -12.36
C ILE A 236 9.10 13.82 -13.25
N ALA A 237 9.67 14.93 -12.77
CA ALA A 237 9.80 16.15 -13.54
C ALA A 237 10.68 15.98 -14.80
N ARG A 238 11.74 15.13 -14.73
CA ARG A 238 12.55 14.76 -15.91
C ARG A 238 11.68 14.02 -16.93
N VAL A 239 10.96 12.99 -16.49
CA VAL A 239 10.05 12.24 -17.37
C VAL A 239 9.02 13.16 -18.03
N GLY A 240 8.42 14.09 -17.27
CA GLY A 240 7.48 15.07 -17.86
C GLY A 240 8.12 16.03 -18.88
N THR A 241 9.45 16.22 -18.87
CA THR A 241 10.18 17.06 -19.84
C THR A 241 10.62 16.26 -21.06
N GLU A 242 11.03 15.01 -20.89
CA GLU A 242 11.67 14.16 -21.90
C GLU A 242 10.71 13.13 -22.52
N GLY A 243 9.58 12.86 -21.87
CA GLY A 243 8.58 11.88 -22.26
C GLY A 243 7.18 12.27 -21.78
N ARG A 244 6.46 11.37 -21.14
CA ARG A 244 5.10 11.60 -20.60
C ARG A 244 5.04 11.26 -19.11
N ALA A 245 4.52 12.18 -18.29
CA ALA A 245 4.24 11.90 -16.88
C ALA A 245 2.86 12.41 -16.48
N ARG A 246 2.04 11.54 -15.91
CA ARG A 246 0.69 11.84 -15.40
C ARG A 246 0.55 11.41 -13.95
N VAL A 247 -0.06 12.24 -13.13
CA VAL A 247 -0.22 11.98 -11.70
C VAL A 247 -1.66 12.27 -11.27
N ILE A 248 -2.35 11.27 -10.74
CA ILE A 248 -3.65 11.42 -10.08
C ILE A 248 -3.43 11.43 -8.58
N THR A 249 -3.92 12.45 -7.90
CA THR A 249 -3.87 12.61 -6.44
C THR A 249 -5.27 12.77 -5.86
N ALA A 250 -5.39 12.70 -4.54
CA ALA A 250 -6.67 12.84 -3.86
C ALA A 250 -7.13 14.31 -3.78
N ALA A 251 -8.37 14.60 -4.21
CA ALA A 251 -9.05 15.85 -3.84
C ALA A 251 -9.72 15.75 -2.46
N LYS A 252 -10.09 14.53 -2.05
CA LYS A 252 -10.70 14.20 -0.76
C LYS A 252 -9.89 13.11 -0.07
N SER A 253 -9.58 13.29 1.22
CA SER A 253 -8.80 12.35 2.03
C SER A 253 -9.27 12.43 3.49
N ASP A 254 -8.97 11.40 4.25
CA ASP A 254 -9.03 11.39 5.72
C ASP A 254 -7.99 12.33 6.36
N ASN A 255 -6.91 12.62 5.63
CA ASN A 255 -5.83 13.49 6.09
C ASN A 255 -5.64 14.71 5.18
N THR A 256 -6.22 15.84 5.55
CA THR A 256 -6.11 17.10 4.79
C THR A 256 -4.66 17.57 4.61
N ALA A 257 -3.76 17.28 5.55
CA ALA A 257 -2.37 17.70 5.44
C ALA A 257 -1.65 17.03 4.26
N THR A 258 -2.01 15.79 3.92
CA THR A 258 -1.42 15.09 2.76
C THR A 258 -1.87 15.69 1.43
N ILE A 259 -3.14 16.13 1.32
CA ILE A 259 -3.63 16.89 0.15
C ILE A 259 -2.85 18.19 -0.02
N LEU A 260 -2.70 18.96 1.07
CA LEU A 260 -1.97 20.23 1.02
C LEU A 260 -0.48 20.02 0.69
N ALA A 261 0.12 18.94 1.19
CA ALA A 261 1.49 18.57 0.85
C ALA A 261 1.64 18.19 -0.64
N ALA A 262 0.70 17.41 -1.20
CA ALA A 262 0.68 17.10 -2.63
C ALA A 262 0.60 18.38 -3.47
N ARG A 263 -0.30 19.30 -3.14
CA ARG A 263 -0.49 20.59 -3.82
C ARG A 263 0.77 21.47 -3.82
N PHE A 264 1.63 21.34 -2.81
CA PHE A 264 2.91 22.06 -2.81
C PHE A 264 3.81 21.67 -3.99
N THR A 265 3.75 20.42 -4.45
CA THR A 265 4.60 19.89 -5.53
C THR A 265 4.12 20.26 -6.94
N TYR A 266 2.82 20.54 -7.12
CA TYR A 266 2.19 20.69 -8.44
C TYR A 266 2.84 21.72 -9.33
N ASN A 267 3.11 22.91 -8.81
CA ASN A 267 3.71 23.99 -9.62
C ASN A 267 5.05 23.61 -10.24
N GLN A 268 5.87 22.86 -9.50
CA GLN A 268 7.17 22.42 -10.00
C GLN A 268 7.01 21.34 -11.06
N LEU A 269 6.12 20.39 -10.85
CA LEU A 269 5.84 19.29 -11.78
C LEU A 269 5.22 19.79 -13.08
N MET A 270 4.17 20.61 -13.00
CA MET A 270 3.52 21.20 -14.19
C MET A 270 4.46 22.08 -15.02
N LYS A 271 5.44 22.76 -14.39
CA LYS A 271 6.47 23.52 -15.13
C LYS A 271 7.37 22.63 -15.99
N ARG A 272 7.39 21.35 -15.72
CA ARG A 272 8.18 20.33 -16.41
C ARG A 272 7.32 19.42 -17.29
N GLY A 273 6.07 19.84 -17.60
CA GLY A 273 5.20 19.09 -18.50
C GLY A 273 4.44 17.93 -17.84
N VAL A 274 4.56 17.74 -16.52
CA VAL A 274 3.77 16.70 -15.82
C VAL A 274 2.31 17.12 -15.76
N GLU A 275 1.42 16.25 -16.20
CA GLU A 275 -0.02 16.43 -16.08
C GLU A 275 -0.49 16.00 -14.70
N ILE A 276 -1.22 16.87 -14.01
CA ILE A 276 -1.72 16.64 -12.67
C ILE A 276 -3.25 16.59 -12.68
N TYR A 277 -3.80 15.60 -11.99
CA TYR A 277 -5.22 15.38 -11.82
C TYR A 277 -5.56 15.21 -10.34
N GLU A 278 -6.72 15.73 -9.92
CA GLU A 278 -7.29 15.51 -8.58
C GLU A 278 -8.57 14.68 -8.73
N TYR A 279 -8.57 13.45 -8.20
CA TYR A 279 -9.74 12.56 -8.16
C TYR A 279 -10.84 13.15 -7.29
N GLN A 280 -12.07 13.30 -7.84
CA GLN A 280 -13.16 14.10 -7.24
C GLN A 280 -14.28 13.27 -6.61
N ARG A 281 -14.58 12.07 -7.13
CA ARG A 281 -15.81 11.35 -6.82
C ARG A 281 -15.90 10.98 -5.33
N THR A 282 -14.96 10.21 -4.84
CA THR A 282 -14.88 9.77 -3.44
C THR A 282 -13.48 10.01 -2.87
N LYS A 283 -13.17 9.48 -1.68
CA LYS A 283 -11.80 9.50 -1.16
C LYS A 283 -10.94 8.51 -1.95
N LEU A 284 -9.85 9.00 -2.53
CA LEU A 284 -8.88 8.17 -3.24
C LEU A 284 -7.92 7.52 -2.25
N HIS A 285 -7.74 6.19 -2.40
CA HIS A 285 -6.76 5.45 -1.61
C HIS A 285 -5.90 4.48 -2.44
N THR A 286 -6.05 4.45 -3.75
CA THR A 286 -5.25 3.65 -4.70
C THR A 286 -3.77 4.02 -4.63
N LYS A 287 -2.90 3.01 -4.74
CA LYS A 287 -1.44 3.13 -4.83
C LYS A 287 -0.96 2.32 -6.02
N LEU A 288 -0.71 3.03 -7.12
CA LEU A 288 -0.34 2.47 -8.40
C LEU A 288 0.74 3.33 -9.05
N LEU A 289 1.79 2.68 -9.56
CA LEU A 289 2.76 3.32 -10.43
C LEU A 289 2.94 2.44 -11.67
N VAL A 290 2.92 3.06 -12.83
CA VAL A 290 3.16 2.41 -14.12
C VAL A 290 4.33 3.11 -14.78
N PHE A 291 5.31 2.33 -15.22
CA PHE A 291 6.55 2.80 -15.85
C PHE A 291 6.76 2.02 -17.15
N ASP A 292 6.61 2.66 -18.32
CA ASP A 292 6.72 1.98 -19.61
C ASP A 292 5.91 0.64 -19.62
N ASP A 293 6.57 -0.51 -19.50
CA ASP A 293 5.96 -1.84 -19.46
C ASP A 293 5.95 -2.48 -18.05
N GLU A 294 6.17 -1.70 -17.00
CA GLU A 294 6.27 -2.17 -15.61
C GLU A 294 5.22 -1.54 -14.72
N VAL A 295 4.68 -2.32 -13.78
CA VAL A 295 3.66 -1.89 -12.82
C VAL A 295 4.10 -2.14 -11.39
N HIS A 296 3.94 -1.16 -10.51
CA HIS A 296 4.05 -1.35 -9.06
C HIS A 296 2.68 -1.13 -8.40
N ILE A 297 2.18 -2.14 -7.71
CA ILE A 297 0.88 -2.12 -7.02
C ILE A 297 1.01 -2.71 -5.62
N GLY A 298 0.33 -2.14 -4.63
CA GLY A 298 0.36 -2.67 -3.26
C GLY A 298 -0.05 -1.68 -2.18
N SER A 299 0.63 -1.71 -1.04
CA SER A 299 0.23 -0.97 0.16
C SER A 299 0.82 0.44 0.27
N SER A 300 1.89 0.74 -0.47
CA SER A 300 2.73 1.90 -0.20
C SER A 300 2.20 3.18 -0.83
N ASN A 301 1.96 4.19 -0.01
CA ASN A 301 1.78 5.55 -0.50
C ASN A 301 3.08 6.08 -1.12
N PHE A 302 2.97 7.11 -1.95
CA PHE A 302 4.13 7.75 -2.55
C PHE A 302 4.57 8.97 -1.71
N ASP A 303 4.96 8.67 -0.47
CA ASP A 303 5.43 9.65 0.51
C ASP A 303 6.69 9.17 1.24
N ILE A 304 7.35 10.06 1.97
CA ILE A 304 8.61 9.76 2.66
C ILE A 304 8.44 8.68 3.73
N ARG A 305 7.30 8.66 4.42
CA ARG A 305 7.06 7.70 5.48
C ARG A 305 6.93 6.28 4.94
N SER A 306 6.15 6.11 3.88
CA SER A 306 5.97 4.81 3.22
C SER A 306 7.24 4.33 2.52
N LEU A 307 8.01 5.25 1.92
CA LEU A 307 9.26 4.90 1.24
C LEU A 307 10.39 4.45 2.19
N TYR A 308 10.44 4.98 3.44
CA TYR A 308 11.63 4.83 4.27
C TYR A 308 11.39 4.32 5.70
N LEU A 309 10.16 4.29 6.19
CA LEU A 309 9.86 3.96 7.59
C LEU A 309 8.88 2.82 7.77
N ASN A 310 7.68 2.91 7.18
CA ASN A 310 6.66 1.89 7.34
C ASN A 310 7.10 0.58 6.70
N LEU A 311 6.65 -0.54 7.28
CA LEU A 311 6.67 -1.78 6.55
C LEU A 311 5.61 -1.73 5.46
N GLU A 312 6.05 -1.83 4.23
CA GLU A 312 5.21 -1.80 3.04
C GLU A 312 5.49 -3.03 2.16
N MET A 313 4.53 -3.39 1.34
CA MET A 313 4.66 -4.45 0.36
C MET A 313 4.11 -3.99 -0.98
N MET A 314 4.92 -4.15 -2.01
CA MET A 314 4.57 -3.88 -3.40
C MET A 314 4.85 -5.11 -4.25
N LEU A 315 3.99 -5.36 -5.22
CA LEU A 315 4.26 -6.26 -6.32
C LEU A 315 4.70 -5.44 -7.53
N ARG A 316 5.90 -5.71 -8.03
CA ARG A 316 6.36 -5.24 -9.33
C ARG A 316 6.05 -6.30 -10.36
N VAL A 317 5.36 -5.91 -11.41
CA VAL A 317 4.99 -6.77 -12.55
C VAL A 317 5.65 -6.21 -13.80
N ASP A 318 6.43 -7.03 -14.49
CA ASP A 318 7.09 -6.75 -15.75
C ASP A 318 6.40 -7.57 -16.83
N ASP A 319 5.31 -7.03 -17.38
CA ASP A 319 4.46 -7.70 -18.36
C ASP A 319 3.60 -6.68 -19.12
N ALA A 320 3.70 -6.68 -20.45
CA ALA A 320 3.06 -5.69 -21.30
C ALA A 320 1.52 -5.79 -21.30
N GLU A 321 0.94 -7.00 -21.18
CA GLU A 321 -0.51 -7.19 -21.16
C GLU A 321 -1.08 -6.65 -19.82
N PHE A 322 -0.44 -6.99 -18.71
CA PHE A 322 -0.83 -6.46 -17.41
C PHE A 322 -0.65 -4.94 -17.33
N THR A 323 0.44 -4.41 -17.87
CA THR A 323 0.67 -2.96 -17.93
C THR A 323 -0.41 -2.26 -18.76
N SER A 324 -0.80 -2.82 -19.90
CA SER A 324 -1.90 -2.30 -20.72
C SER A 324 -3.23 -2.28 -19.96
N LEU A 325 -3.53 -3.32 -19.18
CA LEU A 325 -4.70 -3.36 -18.30
C LEU A 325 -4.65 -2.24 -17.23
N MET A 326 -3.48 -2.02 -16.62
CA MET A 326 -3.34 -0.97 -15.61
C MET A 326 -3.39 0.44 -16.18
N ARG A 327 -2.93 0.64 -17.41
CA ARG A 327 -3.12 1.91 -18.14
C ARG A 327 -4.60 2.16 -18.45
N LEU A 328 -5.35 1.14 -18.85
CA LEU A 328 -6.81 1.26 -19.02
C LEU A 328 -7.51 1.60 -17.70
N TYR A 329 -7.07 1.01 -16.60
CA TYR A 329 -7.55 1.39 -15.27
C TYR A 329 -7.23 2.86 -14.96
N PHE A 330 -6.01 3.32 -15.24
CA PHE A 330 -5.62 4.72 -15.05
C PHE A 330 -6.48 5.68 -15.89
N GLU A 331 -6.72 5.37 -17.16
CA GLU A 331 -7.61 6.18 -18.04
C GLU A 331 -9.02 6.29 -17.46
N GLY A 332 -9.59 5.19 -16.97
CA GLY A 332 -10.91 5.21 -16.34
C GLY A 332 -10.96 6.08 -15.07
N GLU A 333 -9.86 6.22 -14.33
CA GLU A 333 -9.80 7.12 -13.17
C GLU A 333 -9.74 8.61 -13.56
N LEU A 334 -9.37 8.93 -14.81
CA LEU A 334 -9.39 10.31 -15.30
C LEU A 334 -10.83 10.85 -15.47
N ASP A 335 -11.80 9.99 -15.77
CA ASP A 335 -13.21 10.37 -15.92
C ASP A 335 -13.78 10.99 -14.64
N ASP A 336 -13.34 10.49 -13.49
CA ASP A 336 -13.71 10.98 -12.16
C ASP A 336 -12.72 12.02 -11.61
N SER A 337 -11.77 12.52 -12.44
CA SER A 337 -10.68 13.39 -12.02
C SER A 337 -10.74 14.77 -12.68
N LEU A 338 -10.38 15.81 -11.94
CA LEU A 338 -10.24 17.16 -12.45
C LEU A 338 -8.79 17.43 -12.84
N GLN A 339 -8.55 17.73 -14.11
CA GLN A 339 -7.23 18.18 -14.55
C GLN A 339 -6.89 19.54 -13.95
N ILE A 340 -5.72 19.65 -13.34
CA ILE A 340 -5.20 20.90 -12.77
C ILE A 340 -4.41 21.63 -13.84
N THR A 341 -5.09 22.55 -14.55
CA THR A 341 -4.43 23.39 -15.55
C THR A 341 -3.59 24.49 -14.89
N ARG A 342 -2.56 24.97 -15.59
CA ARG A 342 -1.70 26.05 -15.07
C ARG A 342 -2.49 27.32 -14.78
N GLU A 343 -3.44 27.66 -15.66
CA GLU A 343 -4.28 28.85 -15.48
C GLU A 343 -5.14 28.76 -14.20
N ALA A 344 -5.83 27.62 -13.99
CA ALA A 344 -6.62 27.39 -12.78
C ALA A 344 -5.74 27.34 -11.53
N TRP A 345 -4.53 26.79 -11.66
CA TRP A 345 -3.57 26.71 -10.58
C TRP A 345 -3.03 28.06 -10.15
N ASP A 346 -2.68 28.95 -11.09
CA ASP A 346 -2.15 30.28 -10.79
C ASP A 346 -3.20 31.14 -10.04
N LYS A 347 -4.49 30.97 -10.34
CA LYS A 347 -5.60 31.60 -9.58
C LYS A 347 -5.68 31.09 -8.14
N ARG A 348 -5.41 29.79 -7.92
CA ARG A 348 -5.41 29.16 -6.57
C ARG A 348 -4.15 29.44 -5.76
N ARG A 349 -3.02 29.79 -6.41
CA ARG A 349 -1.69 29.94 -5.81
C ARG A 349 -1.48 31.27 -5.13
N THR A 350 -2.40 31.66 -4.23
CA THR A 350 -2.24 32.85 -3.38
C THR A 350 -1.09 32.71 -2.40
N PHE A 351 -0.61 33.82 -1.82
CA PHE A 351 0.45 33.81 -0.80
C PHE A 351 0.09 32.89 0.39
N LEU A 352 -1.14 33.00 0.90
CA LEU A 352 -1.61 32.20 2.02
C LEU A 352 -1.65 30.70 1.68
N ASN A 353 -2.13 30.34 0.49
CA ASN A 353 -2.15 28.94 0.08
C ASN A 353 -0.74 28.38 -0.07
N ARG A 354 0.19 29.13 -0.64
CA ARG A 354 1.60 28.72 -0.74
C ARG A 354 2.22 28.45 0.63
N LEU A 355 1.94 29.33 1.61
CA LEU A 355 2.41 29.14 2.97
C LEU A 355 1.81 27.89 3.61
N ARG A 356 0.48 27.69 3.49
CA ARG A 356 -0.21 26.50 4.03
C ARG A 356 0.29 25.21 3.39
N TRP A 357 0.44 25.17 2.06
CA TRP A 357 0.96 24.01 1.34
C TRP A 357 2.41 23.71 1.72
N GLY A 358 3.26 24.75 1.80
CA GLY A 358 4.65 24.61 2.19
C GLY A 358 4.83 24.11 3.62
N LEU A 359 4.03 24.64 4.55
CA LEU A 359 4.03 24.16 5.94
C LEU A 359 3.57 22.70 6.03
N SER A 360 2.49 22.33 5.32
CA SER A 360 2.02 20.95 5.31
C SER A 360 3.05 20.01 4.68
N PHE A 361 3.68 20.39 3.57
CA PHE A 361 4.76 19.60 2.97
C PHE A 361 5.92 19.42 3.94
N PHE A 362 6.36 20.48 4.61
CA PHE A 362 7.43 20.43 5.61
C PHE A 362 7.05 19.51 6.79
N LEU A 363 5.84 19.62 7.32
CA LEU A 363 5.37 18.77 8.42
C LEU A 363 5.36 17.28 8.02
N VAL A 364 4.79 16.97 6.86
CA VAL A 364 4.68 15.57 6.37
C VAL A 364 6.04 14.99 5.98
N THR A 365 6.94 15.80 5.39
CA THR A 365 8.20 15.26 4.85
C THR A 365 9.38 15.39 5.81
N ALA A 366 9.48 16.45 6.59
CA ALA A 366 10.65 16.71 7.43
C ALA A 366 10.37 16.41 8.90
N VAL A 367 9.25 16.89 9.46
CA VAL A 367 8.99 16.75 10.90
C VAL A 367 8.62 15.30 11.22
N ASP A 368 7.63 14.75 10.56
CA ASP A 368 7.19 13.37 10.78
C ASP A 368 8.34 12.37 10.51
N TYR A 369 9.04 12.51 9.40
CA TYR A 369 10.19 11.66 9.06
C TYR A 369 11.36 11.81 10.01
N THR A 370 11.80 13.05 10.28
CA THR A 370 13.02 13.30 11.10
C THR A 370 12.79 12.93 12.55
N VAL A 371 11.63 13.29 13.11
CA VAL A 371 11.25 12.92 14.47
C VAL A 371 11.14 11.41 14.59
N THR A 372 10.43 10.77 13.67
CA THR A 372 10.27 9.31 13.67
C THR A 372 11.61 8.60 13.53
N ARG A 373 12.48 9.04 12.62
CA ARG A 373 13.79 8.43 12.39
C ARG A 373 14.71 8.60 13.60
N ARG A 374 14.77 9.79 14.21
CA ARG A 374 15.60 10.04 15.39
C ARG A 374 15.12 9.26 16.60
N LEU A 375 13.81 9.25 16.85
CA LEU A 375 13.21 8.55 17.99
C LEU A 375 13.32 7.02 17.88
N ASN A 376 13.22 6.48 16.67
CA ASN A 376 13.17 5.04 16.46
C ASN A 376 14.50 4.39 16.07
N PHE A 377 15.42 5.14 15.43
CA PHE A 377 16.60 4.54 14.77
C PHE A 377 17.92 5.28 15.08
N GLY A 378 17.91 6.37 15.84
CA GLY A 378 19.05 7.25 16.08
C GLY A 378 20.09 6.74 17.10
N GLY A 379 20.06 5.46 17.47
CA GLY A 379 20.97 4.90 18.49
C GLY A 379 21.52 3.52 18.13
N GLU A 380 21.51 3.12 16.84
CA GLU A 380 22.17 1.88 16.35
C GLU A 380 23.28 2.20 15.35
#